data_db1ac7ba1b48f8f8f48a1ad22fa87643
#
_entry.id   db1ac7ba1b48f8f8f48a1ad22fa87643
#
_cell.length_a   1.000
_cell.length_b   1.000
_cell.length_c   1.000
_cell.angle_alpha   90.00
_cell.angle_beta   90.00
_cell.angle_gamma   90.00
#
_symmetry.space_group_name_H-M   'P 1'
#
loop_
_entity.id
_entity.type
_entity.pdbx_description
1 polymer ?
#
loop_
_entity_poly.entity_id
_entity_poly.type
_entity_poly.pdbx_seq_one_letter_code
_entity_poly.pdbx_strand_id
1 'polypeptide(L)'
;KFDLIFFTGSPDLGKIVMKAAAKHLTPVVLELGGKSPCIVNNDANIALAAKRIAWGKCLNAGQTCIAPDYVLIQESVKETFIAAYQTAIEELYGKSVQTSKHFVRMVSDKAYQRVKSYLSDGQVVVGGKFVDSERFIEPTLLDKVSPESPVMTNEIFGPIIPLISFKNIDEAIHFV
;
A
#
# COMPACT_ATOMS: atom_id res chain seq x y z
N LYS A 1 -31.52 14.90 12.24
CA LYS A 1 -31.82 14.45 10.88
C LYS A 1 -30.93 15.26 9.92
N PHE A 2 -30.24 14.59 8.97
CA PHE A 2 -29.42 15.21 7.92
C PHE A 2 -30.06 14.91 6.57
N ASP A 3 -29.85 15.78 5.58
CA ASP A 3 -30.31 15.58 4.21
C ASP A 3 -29.41 14.65 3.42
N LEU A 4 -28.11 14.63 3.77
CA LEU A 4 -27.07 13.76 3.19
C LEU A 4 -25.98 13.54 4.24
N ILE A 5 -25.36 12.35 4.26
CA ILE A 5 -24.14 12.08 5.00
C ILE A 5 -23.05 11.71 4.00
N PHE A 6 -21.97 12.49 3.97
CA PHE A 6 -20.75 12.18 3.25
C PHE A 6 -19.71 11.70 4.28
N PHE A 7 -19.19 10.50 4.12
CA PHE A 7 -18.27 9.87 5.08
C PHE A 7 -17.07 9.27 4.39
N THR A 8 -15.89 9.52 4.93
CA THR A 8 -14.64 8.84 4.54
C THR A 8 -14.08 8.07 5.72
N GLY A 9 -13.72 6.81 5.52
CA GLY A 9 -13.14 5.96 6.56
C GLY A 9 -13.07 4.49 6.19
N SER A 10 -12.89 3.61 7.18
CA SER A 10 -12.83 2.17 6.93
C SER A 10 -14.20 1.59 6.54
N PRO A 11 -14.23 0.47 5.79
CA PRO A 11 -15.47 -0.23 5.45
C PRO A 11 -16.34 -0.56 6.68
N ASP A 12 -15.73 -0.93 7.81
CA ASP A 12 -16.48 -1.26 9.03
C ASP A 12 -17.17 -0.04 9.61
N LEU A 13 -16.51 1.12 9.63
CA LEU A 13 -17.15 2.37 10.05
C LEU A 13 -18.20 2.84 9.05
N GLY A 14 -17.98 2.64 7.76
CA GLY A 14 -18.98 2.93 6.71
C GLY A 14 -20.27 2.14 6.92
N LYS A 15 -20.19 0.86 7.28
CA LYS A 15 -21.37 0.03 7.63
C LYS A 15 -22.13 0.59 8.83
N ILE A 16 -21.41 1.08 9.85
CA ILE A 16 -22.02 1.70 11.03
C ILE A 16 -22.76 2.99 10.65
N VAL A 17 -22.12 3.84 9.85
CA VAL A 17 -22.73 5.08 9.35
C VAL A 17 -23.98 4.79 8.53
N MET A 18 -23.90 3.86 7.58
CA MET A 18 -25.04 3.47 6.75
C MET A 18 -26.20 2.93 7.60
N LYS A 19 -25.92 2.07 8.57
CA LYS A 19 -26.93 1.54 9.50
C LYS A 19 -27.58 2.65 10.34
N ALA A 20 -26.82 3.64 10.77
CA ALA A 20 -27.36 4.79 11.51
C ALA A 20 -28.24 5.69 10.62
N ALA A 21 -27.80 5.96 9.39
CA ALA A 21 -28.51 6.77 8.40
C ALA A 21 -29.86 6.15 8.00
N ALA A 22 -29.91 4.83 7.87
CA ALA A 22 -31.13 4.08 7.50
C ALA A 22 -32.28 4.33 8.42
N LYS A 23 -32.06 4.63 9.72
CA LYS A 23 -33.15 4.97 10.71
C LYS A 23 -33.94 6.22 10.31
N HIS A 24 -33.38 7.07 9.48
CA HIS A 24 -33.98 8.34 9.07
C HIS A 24 -34.12 8.45 7.54
N LEU A 25 -33.90 7.35 6.82
CA LEU A 25 -33.84 7.32 5.34
C LEU A 25 -32.93 8.40 4.76
N THR A 26 -31.83 8.72 5.48
CA THR A 26 -30.85 9.71 5.02
C THR A 26 -29.92 9.07 4.00
N PRO A 27 -29.77 9.63 2.78
CA PRO A 27 -28.80 9.16 1.81
C PRO A 27 -27.36 9.23 2.36
N VAL A 28 -26.50 8.30 1.93
CA VAL A 28 -25.09 8.29 2.30
C VAL A 28 -24.20 8.21 1.06
N VAL A 29 -23.08 8.93 1.06
CA VAL A 29 -21.96 8.75 0.16
C VAL A 29 -20.77 8.27 1.00
N LEU A 30 -20.23 7.10 0.67
CA LEU A 30 -19.18 6.44 1.44
C LEU A 30 -17.92 6.37 0.60
N GLU A 31 -16.86 7.08 1.02
CA GLU A 31 -15.50 6.96 0.53
C GLU A 31 -14.72 6.05 1.48
N LEU A 32 -14.38 4.86 1.02
CA LEU A 32 -13.82 3.80 1.86
C LEU A 32 -12.40 3.44 1.41
N GLY A 33 -11.91 2.29 1.83
CA GLY A 33 -10.61 1.78 1.43
C GLY A 33 -10.61 1.16 0.03
N GLY A 34 -9.43 0.72 -0.40
CA GLY A 34 -9.24 0.04 -1.68
C GLY A 34 -7.94 -0.75 -1.72
N LYS A 35 -7.83 -1.63 -2.72
CA LYS A 35 -6.59 -2.35 -3.06
C LYS A 35 -6.16 -1.96 -4.47
N SER A 36 -5.59 -0.76 -4.59
CA SER A 36 -5.20 -0.19 -5.88
C SER A 36 -3.98 -0.90 -6.47
N PRO A 37 -4.12 -1.65 -7.57
CA PRO A 37 -3.00 -2.30 -8.24
C PRO A 37 -2.16 -1.29 -9.02
N CYS A 38 -0.84 -1.55 -9.10
CA CYS A 38 0.02 -0.97 -10.12
C CYS A 38 0.50 -2.08 -11.04
N ILE A 39 0.30 -1.94 -12.34
CA ILE A 39 0.78 -2.90 -13.34
C ILE A 39 2.03 -2.32 -14.01
N VAL A 40 3.14 -3.05 -13.92
CA VAL A 40 4.42 -2.67 -14.54
C VAL A 40 4.79 -3.72 -15.58
N ASN A 41 4.52 -3.39 -16.84
CA ASN A 41 4.84 -4.24 -17.98
C ASN A 41 6.28 -3.97 -18.49
N ASN A 42 6.83 -4.84 -19.34
CA ASN A 42 8.21 -4.76 -19.83
C ASN A 42 8.49 -3.57 -20.78
N ASP A 43 7.45 -2.97 -21.34
CA ASP A 43 7.55 -1.76 -22.18
C ASP A 43 7.50 -0.46 -21.36
N ALA A 44 7.31 -0.54 -20.04
CA ALA A 44 7.28 0.62 -19.16
C ALA A 44 8.69 1.23 -18.98
N ASN A 45 8.75 2.54 -18.73
CA ASN A 45 9.96 3.16 -18.21
C ASN A 45 10.11 2.77 -16.73
N ILE A 46 10.92 1.74 -16.46
CA ILE A 46 11.03 1.10 -15.15
C ILE A 46 11.52 2.07 -14.07
N ALA A 47 12.52 2.91 -14.36
CA ALA A 47 13.03 3.89 -13.41
C ALA A 47 11.96 4.92 -13.01
N LEU A 48 11.19 5.41 -13.99
CA LEU A 48 10.10 6.35 -13.73
C LEU A 48 8.93 5.66 -12.99
N ALA A 49 8.58 4.43 -13.35
CA ALA A 49 7.55 3.65 -12.69
C ALA A 49 7.90 3.42 -11.22
N ALA A 50 9.12 2.97 -10.93
CA ALA A 50 9.62 2.77 -9.58
C ALA A 50 9.58 4.07 -8.75
N LYS A 51 10.02 5.19 -9.32
CA LYS A 51 10.00 6.50 -8.64
C LYS A 51 8.58 6.96 -8.30
N ARG A 52 7.62 6.81 -9.23
CA ARG A 52 6.21 7.18 -9.01
C ARG A 52 5.53 6.27 -7.99
N ILE A 53 5.79 4.96 -8.06
CA ILE A 53 5.25 3.99 -7.11
C ILE A 53 5.84 4.22 -5.71
N ALA A 54 7.16 4.43 -5.59
CA ALA A 54 7.80 4.78 -4.33
C ALA A 54 7.20 6.04 -3.71
N TRP A 55 7.07 7.11 -4.51
CA TRP A 55 6.45 8.36 -4.05
C TRP A 55 5.00 8.16 -3.61
N GLY A 56 4.17 7.52 -4.45
CA GLY A 56 2.75 7.30 -4.17
C GLY A 56 2.52 6.41 -2.94
N LYS A 57 3.38 5.39 -2.75
CA LYS A 57 3.31 4.52 -1.57
C LYS A 57 3.80 5.20 -0.30
N CYS A 58 4.84 6.00 -0.39
CA CYS A 58 5.46 6.60 0.78
C CYS A 58 4.79 7.91 1.22
N LEU A 59 3.92 8.50 0.39
CA LEU A 59 3.08 9.61 0.80
C LEU A 59 2.25 9.20 2.03
N ASN A 60 2.38 9.96 3.12
CA ASN A 60 1.77 9.66 4.41
C ASN A 60 2.07 8.23 4.93
N ALA A 61 3.27 7.68 4.60
CA ALA A 61 3.66 6.30 4.88
C ALA A 61 2.65 5.25 4.37
N GLY A 62 2.04 5.49 3.22
CA GLY A 62 1.06 4.59 2.60
C GLY A 62 -0.32 4.58 3.25
N GLN A 63 -0.59 5.47 4.20
CA GLN A 63 -1.86 5.59 4.89
C GLN A 63 -2.83 6.48 4.10
N THR A 64 -3.09 6.08 2.85
CA THR A 64 -3.97 6.75 1.89
C THR A 64 -4.78 5.72 1.12
N CYS A 65 -6.08 5.99 0.90
CA CYS A 65 -7.00 5.08 0.22
C CYS A 65 -6.64 4.85 -1.27
N ILE A 66 -5.89 5.78 -1.87
CA ILE A 66 -5.42 5.71 -3.27
C ILE A 66 -3.94 5.31 -3.39
N ALA A 67 -3.27 4.93 -2.29
CA ALA A 67 -1.89 4.49 -2.36
C ALA A 67 -1.77 3.20 -3.20
N PRO A 68 -0.69 3.03 -3.97
CA PRO A 68 -0.37 1.74 -4.55
C PRO A 68 -0.39 0.66 -3.47
N ASP A 69 -1.30 -0.31 -3.57
CA ASP A 69 -1.44 -1.32 -2.53
C ASP A 69 -0.55 -2.54 -2.82
N TYR A 70 -0.51 -2.97 -4.08
CA TYR A 70 0.41 -4.00 -4.58
C TYR A 70 0.86 -3.71 -6.01
N VAL A 71 1.93 -4.36 -6.44
CA VAL A 71 2.47 -4.23 -7.79
C VAL A 71 2.39 -5.57 -8.50
N LEU A 72 1.71 -5.59 -9.65
CA LEU A 72 1.81 -6.64 -10.65
C LEU A 72 2.99 -6.30 -11.55
N ILE A 73 4.00 -7.16 -11.60
CA ILE A 73 5.24 -6.90 -12.34
C ILE A 73 5.56 -8.01 -13.32
N GLN A 74 5.85 -7.64 -14.57
CA GLN A 74 6.29 -8.60 -15.57
C GLN A 74 7.68 -9.16 -15.18
N GLU A 75 7.83 -10.49 -15.21
CA GLU A 75 8.99 -11.21 -14.67
C GLU A 75 10.34 -10.68 -15.17
N SER A 76 10.45 -10.33 -16.46
CA SER A 76 11.71 -9.90 -17.06
C SER A 76 12.25 -8.56 -16.54
N VAL A 77 11.41 -7.74 -15.93
CA VAL A 77 11.80 -6.41 -15.42
C VAL A 77 11.77 -6.30 -13.90
N LYS A 78 11.45 -7.39 -13.20
CA LYS A 78 11.30 -7.39 -11.74
C LYS A 78 12.58 -6.94 -11.01
N GLU A 79 13.71 -7.53 -11.33
CA GLU A 79 14.97 -7.20 -10.66
C GLU A 79 15.39 -5.75 -10.92
N THR A 80 15.20 -5.27 -12.16
CA THR A 80 15.45 -3.87 -12.52
C THR A 80 14.54 -2.92 -11.73
N PHE A 81 13.27 -3.29 -11.54
CA PHE A 81 12.32 -2.51 -10.75
C PHE A 81 12.71 -2.46 -9.27
N ILE A 82 13.09 -3.59 -8.67
CA ILE A 82 13.52 -3.66 -7.27
C ILE A 82 14.71 -2.71 -7.03
N ALA A 83 15.74 -2.76 -7.88
CA ALA A 83 16.89 -1.88 -7.78
C ALA A 83 16.52 -0.40 -7.97
N ALA A 84 15.65 -0.09 -8.94
CA ALA A 84 15.18 1.27 -9.18
C ALA A 84 14.31 1.80 -8.03
N TYR A 85 13.48 0.95 -7.41
CA TYR A 85 12.68 1.32 -6.25
C TYR A 85 13.56 1.66 -5.04
N GLN A 86 14.58 0.86 -4.76
CA GLN A 86 15.53 1.15 -3.68
C GLN A 86 16.22 2.51 -3.91
N THR A 87 16.69 2.76 -5.13
CA THR A 87 17.28 4.06 -5.51
C THR A 87 16.29 5.21 -5.28
N ALA A 88 15.03 5.03 -5.68
CA ALA A 88 14.00 6.05 -5.50
C ALA A 88 13.72 6.36 -4.02
N ILE A 89 13.73 5.36 -3.14
CA ILE A 89 13.60 5.56 -1.69
C ILE A 89 14.78 6.35 -1.13
N GLU A 90 16.00 6.04 -1.56
CA GLU A 90 17.19 6.79 -1.14
C GLU A 90 17.17 8.26 -1.64
N GLU A 91 16.69 8.50 -2.86
CA GLU A 91 16.50 9.87 -3.38
C GLU A 91 15.46 10.66 -2.60
N LEU A 92 14.35 10.03 -2.17
CA LEU A 92 13.25 10.69 -1.49
C LEU A 92 13.56 10.98 -0.01
N TYR A 93 14.24 10.06 0.67
CA TYR A 93 14.36 10.09 2.13
C TYR A 93 15.80 10.03 2.66
N GLY A 94 16.78 9.88 1.77
CA GLY A 94 18.19 9.68 2.13
C GLY A 94 18.50 8.23 2.51
N LYS A 95 19.75 7.99 2.92
CA LYS A 95 20.25 6.64 3.27
C LYS A 95 19.56 6.02 4.51
N SER A 96 18.95 6.84 5.35
CA SER A 96 18.22 6.40 6.54
C SER A 96 16.83 7.00 6.56
N VAL A 97 15.84 6.23 6.12
CA VAL A 97 14.44 6.66 6.12
C VAL A 97 13.95 6.97 7.55
N GLN A 98 14.43 6.23 8.56
CA GLN A 98 14.04 6.43 9.95
C GLN A 98 14.34 7.85 10.45
N THR A 99 15.47 8.41 10.06
CA THR A 99 15.91 9.75 10.48
C THR A 99 15.45 10.87 9.54
N SER A 100 14.80 10.53 8.45
CA SER A 100 14.28 11.51 7.50
C SER A 100 13.15 12.33 8.09
N LYS A 101 13.24 13.65 7.96
CA LYS A 101 12.19 14.61 8.39
C LYS A 101 10.94 14.56 7.49
N HIS A 102 11.04 13.88 6.36
CA HIS A 102 9.98 13.82 5.35
C HIS A 102 9.18 12.52 5.40
N PHE A 103 9.58 11.54 6.25
CA PHE A 103 8.85 10.28 6.38
C PHE A 103 8.11 10.21 7.72
N VAL A 104 6.79 10.06 7.64
CA VAL A 104 5.92 10.02 8.82
C VAL A 104 5.86 8.63 9.46
N ARG A 105 5.17 8.52 10.58
CA ARG A 105 4.98 7.29 11.37
C ARG A 105 3.55 6.75 11.18
N MET A 106 3.36 5.48 11.56
CA MET A 106 2.01 4.92 11.63
C MET A 106 1.17 5.66 12.67
N VAL A 107 -0.08 5.94 12.32
CA VAL A 107 -0.98 6.82 13.09
C VAL A 107 -1.33 6.28 14.48
N SER A 108 -1.36 4.95 14.66
CA SER A 108 -1.70 4.29 15.92
C SER A 108 -0.95 2.98 16.10
N ASP A 109 -0.86 2.51 17.36
CA ASP A 109 -0.24 1.22 17.66
C ASP A 109 -0.99 0.06 17.01
N LYS A 110 -2.33 0.12 16.96
CA LYS A 110 -3.15 -0.88 16.28
C LYS A 110 -2.81 -0.98 14.79
N ALA A 111 -2.71 0.16 14.09
CA ALA A 111 -2.34 0.21 12.69
C ALA A 111 -0.90 -0.27 12.49
N TYR A 112 0.02 0.16 13.35
CA TYR A 112 1.42 -0.25 13.33
C TYR A 112 1.57 -1.78 13.47
N GLN A 113 0.97 -2.40 14.48
CA GLN A 113 1.09 -3.84 14.72
C GLN A 113 0.49 -4.65 13.54
N ARG A 114 -0.65 -4.22 13.01
CA ARG A 114 -1.27 -4.85 11.85
C ARG A 114 -0.35 -4.79 10.62
N VAL A 115 0.21 -3.62 10.29
CA VAL A 115 1.07 -3.47 9.11
C VAL A 115 2.40 -4.19 9.33
N LYS A 116 2.98 -4.13 10.54
CA LYS A 116 4.19 -4.87 10.91
C LYS A 116 4.03 -6.37 10.71
N SER A 117 2.86 -6.94 11.04
CA SER A 117 2.62 -8.38 10.87
C SER A 117 2.71 -8.82 9.40
N TYR A 118 2.44 -7.95 8.44
CA TYR A 118 2.54 -8.26 7.01
C TYR A 118 3.98 -8.49 6.53
N LEU A 119 5.01 -8.07 7.30
CA LEU A 119 6.40 -8.35 6.96
C LEU A 119 6.74 -9.85 6.91
N SER A 120 5.93 -10.70 7.55
CA SER A 120 6.07 -12.16 7.52
C SER A 120 5.30 -12.83 6.37
N ASP A 121 4.53 -12.09 5.59
CA ASP A 121 3.67 -12.65 4.53
C ASP A 121 4.43 -12.93 3.22
N GLY A 122 5.72 -12.54 3.13
CA GLY A 122 6.54 -12.75 1.95
C GLY A 122 8.03 -12.59 2.26
N GLN A 123 8.84 -12.63 1.21
CA GLN A 123 10.28 -12.40 1.30
C GLN A 123 10.56 -10.90 1.18
N VAL A 124 11.16 -10.28 2.20
CA VAL A 124 11.62 -8.89 2.12
C VAL A 124 12.77 -8.79 1.11
N VAL A 125 12.61 -7.95 0.09
CA VAL A 125 13.62 -7.67 -0.94
C VAL A 125 14.14 -6.23 -0.89
N VAL A 126 13.39 -5.28 -0.31
CA VAL A 126 13.82 -3.92 0.01
C VAL A 126 13.26 -3.53 1.37
N GLY A 127 14.01 -2.80 2.18
CA GLY A 127 13.56 -2.28 3.46
C GLY A 127 13.41 -3.33 4.56
N GLY A 128 12.26 -3.36 5.22
CA GLY A 128 11.91 -4.36 6.24
C GLY A 128 12.28 -4.00 7.66
N LYS A 129 12.97 -2.88 7.89
CA LYS A 129 13.28 -2.44 9.26
C LYS A 129 12.04 -1.81 9.91
N PHE A 130 11.95 -1.97 11.22
CA PHE A 130 10.90 -1.35 12.02
C PHE A 130 11.44 -0.94 13.40
N VAL A 131 10.77 0.02 14.04
CA VAL A 131 11.10 0.47 15.40
C VAL A 131 9.80 0.63 16.17
N ASP A 132 9.57 -0.25 17.15
CA ASP A 132 8.32 -0.32 17.91
C ASP A 132 8.02 0.99 18.66
N SER A 133 9.02 1.55 19.35
CA SER A 133 8.87 2.78 20.14
C SER A 133 8.51 4.02 19.31
N GLU A 134 8.79 3.98 18.00
CA GLU A 134 8.51 5.08 17.08
C GLU A 134 7.31 4.80 16.18
N ARG A 135 6.73 3.61 16.19
CA ARG A 135 5.75 3.15 15.18
C ARG A 135 6.28 3.31 13.75
N PHE A 136 7.59 3.11 13.60
CA PHE A 136 8.28 3.21 12.32
C PHE A 136 8.25 1.87 11.60
N ILE A 137 7.89 1.88 10.32
CA ILE A 137 8.08 0.78 9.37
C ILE A 137 8.74 1.39 8.14
N GLU A 138 9.87 0.82 7.73
CA GLU A 138 10.59 1.25 6.54
C GLU A 138 9.78 0.93 5.28
N PRO A 139 9.83 1.77 4.22
CA PRO A 139 9.28 1.40 2.91
C PRO A 139 9.81 0.05 2.46
N THR A 140 8.90 -0.90 2.25
CA THR A 140 9.26 -2.31 2.09
C THR A 140 8.65 -2.90 0.83
N LEU A 141 9.46 -3.62 0.05
CA LEU A 141 8.97 -4.54 -0.99
C LEU A 141 9.02 -5.98 -0.48
N LEU A 142 7.92 -6.70 -0.67
CA LEU A 142 7.80 -8.13 -0.41
C LEU A 142 7.69 -8.90 -1.74
N ASP A 143 8.55 -9.89 -1.94
CA ASP A 143 8.43 -10.86 -3.04
C ASP A 143 7.88 -12.20 -2.52
N LYS A 144 7.49 -13.10 -3.42
CA LYS A 144 6.98 -14.45 -3.10
C LYS A 144 5.79 -14.43 -2.12
N VAL A 145 4.92 -13.48 -2.29
CA VAL A 145 3.70 -13.32 -1.47
C VAL A 145 2.60 -14.22 -2.04
N SER A 146 1.91 -14.98 -1.16
CA SER A 146 0.71 -15.72 -1.56
C SER A 146 -0.47 -14.76 -1.76
N PRO A 147 -1.27 -14.92 -2.84
CA PRO A 147 -2.50 -14.14 -3.03
C PRO A 147 -3.51 -14.25 -1.88
N GLU A 148 -3.47 -15.34 -1.12
CA GLU A 148 -4.36 -15.59 0.02
C GLU A 148 -3.83 -15.01 1.34
N SER A 149 -2.61 -14.48 1.36
CA SER A 149 -2.00 -13.93 2.57
C SER A 149 -2.72 -12.66 3.04
N PRO A 150 -2.65 -12.34 4.35
CA PRO A 150 -3.29 -11.15 4.91
C PRO A 150 -2.91 -9.84 4.21
N VAL A 151 -1.66 -9.69 3.76
CA VAL A 151 -1.18 -8.50 3.03
C VAL A 151 -1.87 -8.36 1.67
N MET A 152 -2.36 -9.46 1.07
CA MET A 152 -3.07 -9.43 -0.21
C MET A 152 -4.59 -9.37 -0.05
N THR A 153 -5.16 -9.93 1.01
CA THR A 153 -6.61 -9.98 1.22
C THR A 153 -7.17 -8.73 1.91
N ASN A 154 -6.32 -7.93 2.58
CA ASN A 154 -6.70 -6.70 3.25
C ASN A 154 -6.04 -5.48 2.60
N GLU A 155 -6.67 -4.30 2.69
CA GLU A 155 -6.02 -3.03 2.40
C GLU A 155 -4.83 -2.85 3.35
N ILE A 156 -3.65 -2.57 2.81
CA ILE A 156 -2.42 -2.47 3.60
C ILE A 156 -2.43 -1.20 4.46
N PHE A 157 -2.74 -0.06 3.88
CA PHE A 157 -2.76 1.24 4.55
C PHE A 157 -1.49 1.49 5.37
N GLY A 158 -0.35 1.25 4.71
CA GLY A 158 0.99 1.30 5.30
C GLY A 158 2.08 1.18 4.23
N PRO A 159 3.38 1.32 4.58
CA PRO A 159 4.47 1.47 3.63
C PRO A 159 5.04 0.13 3.10
N ILE A 160 4.18 -0.86 2.89
CA ILE A 160 4.56 -2.18 2.37
C ILE A 160 3.90 -2.40 1.01
N ILE A 161 4.65 -2.92 0.05
CA ILE A 161 4.18 -3.29 -1.29
C ILE A 161 4.53 -4.75 -1.58
N PRO A 162 3.55 -5.64 -1.73
CA PRO A 162 3.74 -6.95 -2.34
C PRO A 162 4.01 -6.84 -3.84
N LEU A 163 4.96 -7.63 -4.34
CA LEU A 163 5.23 -7.85 -5.75
C LEU A 163 4.64 -9.19 -6.19
N ILE A 164 3.76 -9.15 -7.17
CA ILE A 164 3.18 -10.35 -7.79
C ILE A 164 3.67 -10.39 -9.23
N SER A 165 4.42 -11.43 -9.56
CA SER A 165 4.98 -11.59 -10.91
C SER A 165 3.96 -12.15 -11.88
N PHE A 166 4.00 -11.68 -13.13
CA PHE A 166 3.24 -12.22 -14.26
C PHE A 166 4.14 -12.39 -15.49
N LYS A 167 3.76 -13.27 -16.41
CA LYS A 167 4.48 -13.53 -17.66
C LYS A 167 3.97 -12.72 -18.83
N ASN A 168 2.66 -12.56 -18.92
CA ASN A 168 1.99 -11.79 -19.98
C ASN A 168 0.89 -10.91 -19.35
N ILE A 169 0.54 -9.84 -20.05
CA ILE A 169 -0.38 -8.81 -19.52
C ILE A 169 -1.78 -9.36 -19.22
N ASP A 170 -2.22 -10.40 -19.91
CA ASP A 170 -3.54 -11.00 -19.69
C ASP A 170 -3.63 -11.66 -18.31
N GLU A 171 -2.53 -12.24 -17.81
CA GLU A 171 -2.46 -12.76 -16.43
C GLU A 171 -2.66 -11.63 -15.39
N ALA A 172 -2.05 -10.47 -15.61
CA ALA A 172 -2.23 -9.33 -14.73
C ALA A 172 -3.66 -8.79 -14.76
N ILE A 173 -4.29 -8.74 -15.94
CA ILE A 173 -5.69 -8.30 -16.09
C ILE A 173 -6.65 -9.27 -15.40
N HIS A 174 -6.42 -10.58 -15.51
CA HIS A 174 -7.25 -11.58 -14.84
C HIS A 174 -7.07 -11.61 -13.32
N PHE A 175 -5.92 -11.16 -12.84
CA PHE A 175 -5.65 -11.11 -11.39
C PHE A 175 -6.42 -9.99 -10.69
N VAL A 176 -6.69 -8.87 -11.36
CA VAL A 176 -7.42 -7.70 -10.83
C VAL A 176 -8.92 -7.94 -10.84
#